data_f34b3bcc0d9fc45536815d010988a5e8
#
_entry.id   f34b3bcc0d9fc45536815d010988a5e8
#
_cell.length_a   1.000
_cell.length_b   1.000
_cell.length_c   1.000
_cell.angle_alpha   90.00
_cell.angle_beta   90.00
_cell.angle_gamma   90.00
#
_symmetry.space_group_name_H-M   'P 1'
#
loop_
_entity.id
_entity.type
_entity.pdbx_description
1 polymer ?
#
loop_
_entity_poly.entity_id
_entity_poly.type
_entity_poly.pdbx_seq_one_letter_code
_entity_poly.pdbx_strand_id
1 'polypeptide(L)'
;MGSGALVLLFMLVIISALDRPFQGWLDHQRTAAEAAGHANLKSWIESALPYSRILLMILCLGLIEWLTMARIVRGQVLVLKEQQFIAAARALGRNPWAIMRKHLLPNLWTVILTYLTLTVPVVILDESFLSFLGLGIEEPAASWGSLFKDGAQAINRLESRWWLLIFPAALMSLTLLALNFIGDGLRDAFDVR
;
A
#
# COMPACT_ATOMS: atom_id res chain seq x y z
N MET A 1 1.73 12.27 17.10
CA MET A 1 2.08 12.84 15.78
C MET A 1 3.46 12.39 15.25
N GLY A 2 4.37 11.80 16.04
CA GLY A 2 5.70 11.39 15.56
C GLY A 2 5.79 10.04 14.83
N SER A 3 4.80 9.17 14.95
CA SER A 3 4.89 7.81 14.40
C SER A 3 4.79 7.75 12.87
N GLY A 4 3.94 8.57 12.26
CA GLY A 4 3.78 8.58 10.79
C GLY A 4 5.02 9.09 10.07
N ALA A 5 5.62 10.20 10.56
CA ALA A 5 6.85 10.73 9.99
C ALA A 5 8.04 9.75 10.12
N LEU A 6 8.13 9.02 11.22
CA LEU A 6 9.15 7.98 11.41
C LEU A 6 8.93 6.80 10.45
N VAL A 7 7.68 6.41 10.21
CA VAL A 7 7.34 5.35 9.25
C VAL A 7 7.73 5.77 7.84
N LEU A 8 7.39 7.00 7.43
CA LEU A 8 7.78 7.54 6.12
C LEU A 8 9.30 7.63 5.96
N LEU A 9 10.03 8.11 6.98
CA LEU A 9 11.50 8.13 6.97
C LEU A 9 12.09 6.72 6.86
N PHE A 10 11.53 5.77 7.59
CA PHE A 10 11.95 4.37 7.54
C PHE A 10 11.69 3.76 6.16
N MET A 11 10.53 4.03 5.55
CA MET A 11 10.22 3.65 4.17
C MET A 11 11.22 4.23 3.18
N LEU A 12 11.51 5.51 3.29
CA LEU A 12 12.46 6.21 2.43
C LEU A 12 13.85 5.57 2.50
N VAL A 13 14.32 5.27 3.70
CA VAL A 13 15.61 4.58 3.92
C VAL A 13 15.61 3.18 3.32
N ILE A 14 14.55 2.39 3.57
CA ILE A 14 14.46 1.02 3.04
C ILE A 14 14.40 1.02 1.52
N ILE A 15 13.54 1.83 0.91
CA ILE A 15 13.42 1.89 -0.54
C ILE A 15 14.73 2.33 -1.17
N SER A 16 15.38 3.38 -0.65
CA SER A 16 16.67 3.84 -1.17
C SER A 16 17.80 2.83 -0.99
N ALA A 17 17.77 2.06 0.09
CA ALA A 17 18.76 1.03 0.37
C ALA A 17 18.56 -0.23 -0.49
N LEU A 18 17.32 -0.58 -0.81
CA LEU A 18 16.98 -1.78 -1.58
C LEU A 18 16.94 -1.55 -3.10
N ASP A 19 16.66 -0.33 -3.55
CA ASP A 19 16.53 -0.01 -4.97
C ASP A 19 17.81 -0.35 -5.76
N ARG A 20 18.96 0.12 -5.30
CA ARG A 20 20.26 -0.12 -5.97
C ARG A 20 20.63 -1.61 -6.06
N PRO A 21 20.64 -2.39 -4.96
CA PRO A 21 20.99 -3.81 -5.04
C PRO A 21 19.95 -4.61 -5.84
N PHE A 22 18.66 -4.23 -5.78
CA PHE A 22 17.62 -4.90 -6.54
C PHE A 22 17.76 -4.68 -8.06
N GLN A 23 18.01 -3.45 -8.48
CA GLN A 23 18.29 -3.15 -9.88
C GLN A 23 19.58 -3.82 -10.35
N GLY A 24 20.64 -3.78 -9.56
CA GLY A 24 21.89 -4.48 -9.87
C GLY A 24 21.73 -6.00 -10.01
N TRP A 25 20.88 -6.61 -9.20
CA TRP A 25 20.54 -8.03 -9.31
C TRP A 25 19.76 -8.32 -10.61
N LEU A 26 18.79 -7.48 -10.99
CA LEU A 26 18.06 -7.60 -12.25
C LEU A 26 18.96 -7.44 -13.47
N ASP A 27 19.86 -6.47 -13.45
CA ASP A 27 20.84 -6.25 -14.53
C ASP A 27 21.80 -7.44 -14.67
N HIS A 28 22.22 -8.03 -13.54
CA HIS A 28 23.04 -9.23 -13.56
C HIS A 28 22.27 -10.43 -14.15
N GLN A 29 21.01 -10.60 -13.84
CA GLN A 29 20.15 -11.65 -14.43
C GLN A 29 19.94 -11.42 -15.94
N ARG A 30 19.78 -10.16 -16.34
CA ARG A 30 19.68 -9.78 -17.76
C ARG A 30 20.94 -10.16 -18.55
N THR A 31 22.11 -9.79 -18.04
CA THR A 31 23.38 -10.11 -18.69
C THR A 31 23.65 -11.62 -18.71
N ALA A 32 23.27 -12.35 -17.66
CA ALA A 32 23.37 -13.81 -17.62
C ALA A 32 22.43 -14.48 -18.62
N ALA A 33 21.20 -13.99 -18.77
CA ALA A 33 20.24 -14.49 -19.75
C ALA A 33 20.69 -14.22 -21.20
N GLU A 34 21.33 -13.08 -21.43
CA GLU A 34 21.93 -12.72 -22.72
C GLU A 34 23.09 -13.65 -23.06
N ALA A 35 24.00 -13.90 -22.13
CA ALA A 35 25.13 -14.81 -22.29
C ALA A 35 24.70 -16.27 -22.51
N ALA A 36 23.57 -16.69 -21.90
CA ALA A 36 23.00 -18.03 -22.04
C ALA A 36 22.14 -18.21 -23.31
N GLY A 37 21.93 -17.15 -24.10
CA GLY A 37 21.11 -17.22 -25.33
C GLY A 37 19.60 -17.35 -25.09
N HIS A 38 19.14 -17.09 -23.87
CA HIS A 38 17.72 -17.17 -23.51
C HIS A 38 16.97 -15.86 -23.87
N ALA A 39 16.68 -15.67 -25.16
CA ALA A 39 16.02 -14.45 -25.68
C ALA A 39 14.68 -14.16 -24.99
N ASN A 40 13.88 -15.19 -24.67
CA ASN A 40 12.60 -15.04 -23.99
C ASN A 40 12.75 -14.52 -22.55
N LEU A 41 13.77 -14.97 -21.82
CA LEU A 41 14.03 -14.52 -20.46
C LEU A 41 14.54 -13.09 -20.45
N LYS A 42 15.40 -12.74 -21.40
CA LYS A 42 15.89 -11.36 -21.59
C LYS A 42 14.73 -10.39 -21.85
N SER A 43 13.85 -10.71 -22.80
CA SER A 43 12.69 -9.86 -23.13
C SER A 43 11.72 -9.71 -21.95
N TRP A 44 11.55 -10.75 -21.15
CA TRP A 44 10.75 -10.70 -19.90
C TRP A 44 11.38 -9.75 -18.86
N ILE A 45 12.69 -9.85 -18.64
CA ILE A 45 13.40 -8.99 -17.69
C ILE A 45 13.37 -7.54 -18.18
N GLU A 46 13.59 -7.28 -19.46
CA GLU A 46 13.53 -5.94 -20.04
C GLU A 46 12.13 -5.30 -19.91
N SER A 47 11.08 -6.07 -20.07
CA SER A 47 9.71 -5.59 -19.84
C SER A 47 9.39 -5.36 -18.36
N ALA A 48 10.03 -6.07 -17.44
CA ALA A 48 9.82 -5.96 -15.99
C ALA A 48 10.65 -4.85 -15.33
N LEU A 49 11.79 -4.48 -15.90
CA LEU A 49 12.69 -3.46 -15.35
C LEU A 49 12.01 -2.12 -15.03
N PRO A 50 11.16 -1.53 -15.90
CA PRO A 50 10.48 -0.27 -15.61
C PRO A 50 9.52 -0.38 -14.41
N TYR A 51 8.97 -1.58 -14.17
CA TYR A 51 8.02 -1.84 -13.08
C TYR A 51 8.68 -2.32 -11.79
N SER A 52 9.99 -2.55 -11.79
CA SER A 52 10.74 -3.07 -10.64
C SER A 52 10.63 -2.17 -9.41
N ARG A 53 10.71 -0.86 -9.59
CA ARG A 53 10.52 0.13 -8.51
C ARG A 53 9.11 0.14 -7.96
N ILE A 54 8.10 0.06 -8.84
CA ILE A 54 6.69 -0.02 -8.44
C ILE A 54 6.47 -1.25 -7.56
N LEU A 55 7.01 -2.40 -7.98
CA LEU A 55 6.87 -3.65 -7.24
C LEU A 55 7.55 -3.58 -5.87
N LEU A 56 8.75 -3.01 -5.80
CA LEU A 56 9.49 -2.81 -4.56
C LEU A 56 8.73 -1.86 -3.62
N MET A 57 8.17 -0.79 -4.15
CA MET A 57 7.38 0.17 -3.39
C MET A 57 6.09 -0.45 -2.84
N ILE A 58 5.35 -1.21 -3.67
CA ILE A 58 4.15 -1.95 -3.24
C ILE A 58 4.49 -2.95 -2.14
N LEU A 59 5.62 -3.67 -2.27
CA LEU A 59 6.09 -4.60 -1.25
C LEU A 59 6.41 -3.88 0.07
N CYS A 60 7.14 -2.78 0.04
CA CYS A 60 7.50 -2.02 1.24
C CYS A 60 6.26 -1.42 1.93
N LEU A 61 5.40 -0.74 1.19
CA LEU A 61 4.13 -0.20 1.70
C LEU A 61 3.25 -1.31 2.27
N GLY A 62 3.08 -2.41 1.52
CA GLY A 62 2.25 -3.54 1.92
C GLY A 62 2.75 -4.23 3.18
N LEU A 63 4.07 -4.39 3.36
CA LEU A 63 4.65 -4.98 4.57
C LEU A 63 4.42 -4.12 5.81
N ILE A 64 4.49 -2.80 5.68
CA ILE A 64 4.27 -1.89 6.80
C ILE A 64 2.79 -1.85 7.19
N GLU A 65 1.91 -1.73 6.21
CA GLU A 65 0.46 -1.77 6.43
C GLU A 65 0.01 -3.12 6.97
N TRP A 66 0.60 -4.22 6.50
CA TRP A 66 0.35 -5.55 7.05
C TRP A 66 0.67 -5.64 8.54
N LEU A 67 1.78 -5.03 8.97
CA LEU A 67 2.18 -5.06 10.38
C LEU A 67 1.18 -4.33 11.28
N THR A 68 0.64 -3.21 10.82
CA THR A 68 -0.39 -2.43 11.51
C THR A 68 -1.72 -3.20 11.54
N MET A 69 -2.12 -3.76 10.41
CA MET A 69 -3.30 -4.62 10.29
C MET A 69 -3.24 -5.83 11.23
N ALA A 70 -2.11 -6.52 11.27
CA ALA A 70 -1.91 -7.68 12.14
C ALA A 70 -2.07 -7.32 13.62
N ARG A 71 -1.63 -6.15 14.07
CA ARG A 71 -1.84 -5.65 15.44
C ARG A 71 -3.31 -5.40 15.75
N ILE A 72 -4.03 -4.77 14.84
CA ILE A 72 -5.46 -4.47 15.00
C ILE A 72 -6.27 -5.77 15.05
N VAL A 73 -6.05 -6.67 14.11
CA VAL A 73 -6.73 -7.98 14.08
C VAL A 73 -6.44 -8.79 15.34
N ARG A 74 -5.18 -8.81 15.80
CA ARG A 74 -4.82 -9.47 17.06
C ARG A 74 -5.60 -8.90 18.24
N GLY A 75 -5.69 -7.57 18.36
CA GLY A 75 -6.47 -6.91 19.41
C GLY A 75 -7.94 -7.32 19.38
N GLN A 76 -8.55 -7.31 18.20
CA GLN A 76 -9.95 -7.72 18.02
C GLN A 76 -10.17 -9.21 18.33
N VAL A 77 -9.25 -10.08 17.95
CA VAL A 77 -9.31 -11.51 18.30
C VAL A 77 -9.31 -11.71 19.82
N LEU A 78 -8.49 -10.95 20.55
CA LEU A 78 -8.47 -11.05 22.01
C LEU A 78 -9.81 -10.65 22.63
N VAL A 79 -10.39 -9.55 22.17
CA VAL A 79 -11.71 -9.10 22.63
C VAL A 79 -12.81 -10.11 22.28
N LEU A 80 -12.83 -10.62 21.05
CA LEU A 80 -13.81 -11.60 20.61
C LEU A 80 -13.72 -12.93 21.37
N LYS A 81 -12.52 -13.36 21.78
CA LYS A 81 -12.33 -14.60 22.55
C LYS A 81 -12.99 -14.57 23.93
N GLU A 82 -13.22 -13.39 24.51
CA GLU A 82 -13.84 -13.18 25.83
C GLU A 82 -15.37 -13.08 25.73
N GLN A 83 -15.93 -13.03 24.52
CA GLN A 83 -17.37 -12.94 24.32
C GLN A 83 -18.10 -14.21 24.75
N GLN A 84 -19.32 -14.04 25.31
CA GLN A 84 -20.15 -15.12 25.86
C GLN A 84 -20.45 -16.22 24.84
N PHE A 85 -20.69 -15.88 23.59
CA PHE A 85 -20.99 -16.87 22.53
C PHE A 85 -19.79 -17.79 22.24
N ILE A 86 -18.54 -17.31 22.41
CA ILE A 86 -17.35 -18.14 22.31
C ILE A 86 -17.20 -19.05 23.53
N ALA A 87 -17.50 -18.53 24.73
CA ALA A 87 -17.49 -19.34 25.96
C ALA A 87 -18.55 -20.49 25.86
N ALA A 88 -19.75 -20.18 25.40
CA ALA A 88 -20.79 -21.17 25.18
C ALA A 88 -20.37 -22.23 24.13
N ALA A 89 -19.76 -21.83 23.02
CA ALA A 89 -19.29 -22.75 22.00
C ALA A 89 -18.19 -23.70 22.53
N ARG A 90 -17.30 -23.21 23.43
CA ARG A 90 -16.30 -24.03 24.12
C ARG A 90 -16.93 -25.00 25.11
N ALA A 91 -17.91 -24.56 25.87
CA ALA A 91 -18.63 -25.41 26.83
C ALA A 91 -19.36 -26.59 26.14
N LEU A 92 -19.82 -26.38 24.89
CA LEU A 92 -20.40 -27.41 24.04
C LEU A 92 -19.36 -28.34 23.38
N GLY A 93 -18.08 -28.24 23.76
CA GLY A 93 -17.01 -29.11 23.25
C GLY A 93 -16.60 -28.85 21.81
N ARG A 94 -16.92 -27.68 21.21
CA ARG A 94 -16.54 -27.36 19.83
C ARG A 94 -15.03 -27.26 19.68
N ASN A 95 -14.53 -27.85 18.57
CA ASN A 95 -13.14 -27.76 18.18
C ASN A 95 -12.71 -26.28 18.00
N PRO A 96 -11.54 -25.87 18.51
CA PRO A 96 -11.00 -24.51 18.34
C PRO A 96 -10.95 -24.01 16.88
N TRP A 97 -10.66 -24.90 15.93
CA TRP A 97 -10.67 -24.58 14.50
C TRP A 97 -12.07 -24.25 13.98
N ALA A 98 -13.09 -24.98 14.43
CA ALA A 98 -14.47 -24.70 14.09
C ALA A 98 -14.97 -23.37 14.69
N ILE A 99 -14.54 -23.04 15.91
CA ILE A 99 -14.81 -21.73 16.54
C ILE A 99 -14.16 -20.62 15.74
N MET A 100 -12.91 -20.77 15.34
CA MET A 100 -12.19 -19.78 14.55
C MET A 100 -12.90 -19.50 13.21
N ARG A 101 -13.22 -20.58 12.46
CA ARG A 101 -13.80 -20.42 11.12
C ARG A 101 -15.26 -19.94 11.14
N LYS A 102 -16.08 -20.41 12.10
CA LYS A 102 -17.52 -20.16 12.12
C LYS A 102 -17.92 -18.92 12.94
N HIS A 103 -17.11 -18.53 13.93
CA HIS A 103 -17.45 -17.45 14.85
C HIS A 103 -16.47 -16.29 14.81
N LEU A 104 -15.16 -16.56 14.85
CA LEU A 104 -14.15 -15.49 14.86
C LEU A 104 -13.98 -14.84 13.49
N LEU A 105 -13.73 -15.63 12.46
CA LEU A 105 -13.42 -15.12 11.12
C LEU A 105 -14.53 -14.23 10.52
N PRO A 106 -15.83 -14.60 10.59
CA PRO A 106 -16.89 -13.74 10.07
C PRO A 106 -17.00 -12.40 10.80
N ASN A 107 -16.80 -12.38 12.13
CA ASN A 107 -16.82 -11.14 12.91
C ASN A 107 -15.57 -10.26 12.67
N LEU A 108 -14.42 -10.90 12.40
CA LEU A 108 -13.19 -10.18 12.04
C LEU A 108 -13.25 -9.59 10.64
N TRP A 109 -14.03 -10.18 9.73
CA TRP A 109 -14.11 -9.74 8.35
C TRP A 109 -14.58 -8.29 8.23
N THR A 110 -15.56 -7.89 9.03
CA THR A 110 -16.05 -6.50 9.09
C THR A 110 -14.93 -5.55 9.47
N VAL A 111 -14.17 -5.88 10.52
CA VAL A 111 -13.05 -5.05 10.99
C VAL A 111 -11.94 -4.96 9.93
N ILE A 112 -11.65 -6.09 9.28
CA ILE A 112 -10.64 -6.16 8.21
C ILE A 112 -11.04 -5.28 7.04
N LEU A 113 -12.28 -5.40 6.55
CA LEU A 113 -12.78 -4.59 5.43
C LEU A 113 -12.80 -3.10 5.77
N THR A 114 -13.28 -2.74 6.96
CA THR A 114 -13.28 -1.34 7.42
C THR A 114 -11.85 -0.77 7.44
N TYR A 115 -10.91 -1.53 7.99
CA TYR A 115 -9.51 -1.07 8.03
C TYR A 115 -8.91 -0.93 6.64
N LEU A 116 -9.12 -1.91 5.75
CA LEU A 116 -8.62 -1.86 4.38
C LEU A 116 -9.13 -0.62 3.64
N THR A 117 -10.43 -0.31 3.74
CA THR A 117 -11.01 0.85 3.06
C THR A 117 -10.46 2.18 3.57
N LEU A 118 -10.22 2.29 4.88
CA LEU A 118 -9.61 3.48 5.49
C LEU A 118 -8.12 3.62 5.19
N THR A 119 -7.43 2.50 4.91
CA THR A 119 -6.00 2.49 4.60
C THR A 119 -5.71 2.93 3.17
N VAL A 120 -6.63 2.69 2.21
CA VAL A 120 -6.41 3.05 0.80
C VAL A 120 -6.05 4.54 0.60
N PRO A 121 -6.78 5.52 1.14
CA PRO A 121 -6.41 6.93 1.03
C PRO A 121 -5.03 7.25 1.62
N VAL A 122 -4.67 6.61 2.73
CA VAL A 122 -3.38 6.80 3.40
C VAL A 122 -2.24 6.29 2.52
N VAL A 123 -2.39 5.08 1.95
CA VAL A 123 -1.39 4.49 1.05
C VAL A 123 -1.20 5.33 -0.23
N ILE A 124 -2.27 5.92 -0.77
CA ILE A 124 -2.18 6.83 -1.92
C ILE A 124 -1.37 8.08 -1.55
N LEU A 125 -1.57 8.64 -0.35
CA LEU A 125 -0.79 9.78 0.14
C LEU A 125 0.68 9.43 0.33
N ASP A 126 0.97 8.29 0.95
CA ASP A 126 2.34 7.82 1.21
C ASP A 126 3.08 7.54 -0.11
N GLU A 127 2.41 6.88 -1.08
CA GLU A 127 2.94 6.68 -2.43
C GLU A 127 3.25 8.02 -3.10
N SER A 128 2.28 8.93 -3.07
CA SER A 128 2.40 10.24 -3.73
C SER A 128 3.55 11.05 -3.14
N PHE A 129 3.75 10.97 -1.84
CA PHE A 129 4.86 11.64 -1.15
C PHE A 129 6.22 11.03 -1.55
N LEU A 130 6.33 9.71 -1.59
CA LEU A 130 7.55 9.01 -2.01
C LEU A 130 7.89 9.29 -3.48
N SER A 131 6.88 9.28 -4.36
CA SER A 131 7.04 9.57 -5.79
C SER A 131 7.41 11.04 -6.03
N PHE A 132 6.84 11.98 -5.25
CA PHE A 132 7.22 13.39 -5.27
C PHE A 132 8.70 13.59 -4.92
N LEU A 133 9.21 12.84 -3.94
CA LEU A 133 10.62 12.86 -3.55
C LEU A 133 11.55 12.15 -4.57
N GLY A 134 10.98 11.52 -5.61
CA GLY A 134 11.74 10.80 -6.65
C GLY A 134 12.15 9.39 -6.27
N LEU A 135 11.54 8.81 -5.24
CA LEU A 135 11.78 7.42 -4.79
C LEU A 135 10.64 6.47 -5.17
N GLY A 136 9.63 6.97 -5.86
CA GLY A 136 8.46 6.20 -6.25
C GLY A 136 8.44 5.85 -7.73
N ILE A 137 7.26 5.98 -8.31
CA ILE A 137 6.97 5.64 -9.69
C ILE A 137 7.64 6.62 -10.65
N GLU A 138 8.40 6.08 -11.59
CA GLU A 138 9.05 6.82 -12.67
C GLU A 138 8.44 6.48 -14.03
N GLU A 139 8.69 7.33 -15.02
CA GLU A 139 8.27 7.08 -16.40
C GLU A 139 8.70 5.67 -16.90
N PRO A 140 7.85 4.99 -17.68
CA PRO A 140 6.63 5.47 -18.35
C PRO A 140 5.35 5.43 -17.50
N ALA A 141 5.39 4.99 -16.24
CA ALA A 141 4.23 4.96 -15.37
C ALA A 141 4.03 6.31 -14.68
N ALA A 142 2.77 6.75 -14.58
CA ALA A 142 2.41 8.00 -13.91
C ALA A 142 1.76 7.73 -12.55
N SER A 143 2.05 8.57 -11.55
CA SER A 143 1.39 8.61 -10.26
C SER A 143 1.00 10.04 -9.89
N TRP A 144 0.20 10.19 -8.83
CA TRP A 144 -0.11 11.52 -8.31
C TRP A 144 1.15 12.27 -7.88
N GLY A 145 2.10 11.56 -7.27
CA GLY A 145 3.36 12.13 -6.81
C GLY A 145 4.28 12.57 -7.95
N SER A 146 4.36 11.79 -9.03
CA SER A 146 5.13 12.19 -10.23
C SER A 146 4.52 13.44 -10.87
N LEU A 147 3.18 13.52 -10.99
CA LEU A 147 2.50 14.70 -11.49
C LEU A 147 2.75 15.95 -10.63
N PHE A 148 2.80 15.79 -9.30
CA PHE A 148 3.14 16.90 -8.40
C PHE A 148 4.60 17.34 -8.56
N LYS A 149 5.51 16.40 -8.75
CA LYS A 149 6.93 16.68 -8.98
C LYS A 149 7.12 17.49 -10.26
N ASP A 150 6.50 17.05 -11.35
CA ASP A 150 6.57 17.72 -12.64
C ASP A 150 5.90 19.10 -12.58
N GLY A 151 4.73 19.19 -11.94
CA GLY A 151 4.04 20.45 -11.69
C GLY A 151 4.87 21.43 -10.88
N ALA A 152 5.54 20.98 -9.83
CA ALA A 152 6.41 21.81 -9.01
C ALA A 152 7.65 22.30 -9.77
N GLN A 153 8.24 21.47 -10.63
CA GLN A 153 9.37 21.85 -11.47
C GLN A 153 8.98 22.81 -12.60
N ALA A 154 7.73 22.76 -13.07
CA ALA A 154 7.21 23.67 -14.08
C ALA A 154 6.94 25.10 -13.56
N ILE A 155 6.97 25.30 -12.25
CA ILE A 155 6.87 26.63 -11.63
C ILE A 155 8.23 27.30 -11.68
N ASN A 156 8.51 28.06 -12.75
CA ASN A 156 9.74 28.80 -12.91
C ASN A 156 9.47 30.32 -12.80
N ARG A 157 10.51 31.12 -12.47
CA ARG A 157 10.42 32.57 -12.35
C ARG A 157 10.02 33.28 -13.65
N LEU A 158 10.27 32.67 -14.80
CA LEU A 158 10.00 33.23 -16.13
C LEU A 158 8.62 32.84 -16.69
N GLU A 159 8.17 31.60 -16.40
CA GLU A 159 6.85 31.11 -16.80
C GLU A 159 6.24 30.34 -15.62
N SER A 160 5.26 30.92 -14.95
CA SER A 160 4.56 30.25 -13.85
C SER A 160 3.43 29.41 -14.39
N ARG A 161 3.67 28.10 -14.60
CA ARG A 161 2.66 27.14 -15.02
C ARG A 161 1.97 26.48 -13.80
N TRP A 162 1.46 27.31 -12.89
CA TRP A 162 0.85 26.90 -11.64
C TRP A 162 -0.31 25.89 -11.79
N TRP A 163 -1.01 25.91 -12.93
CA TRP A 163 -2.11 25.00 -13.20
C TRP A 163 -1.68 23.52 -13.28
N LEU A 164 -0.42 23.23 -13.66
CA LEU A 164 0.13 21.87 -13.67
C LEU A 164 0.23 21.27 -12.27
N LEU A 165 0.25 22.08 -11.22
CA LEU A 165 0.22 21.63 -9.84
C LEU A 165 -1.21 21.61 -9.27
N ILE A 166 -2.01 22.63 -9.56
CA ILE A 166 -3.33 22.80 -8.95
C ILE A 166 -4.33 21.75 -9.47
N PHE A 167 -4.36 21.46 -10.77
CA PHE A 167 -5.29 20.47 -11.31
C PHE A 167 -5.07 19.06 -10.76
N PRO A 168 -3.86 18.50 -10.73
CA PRO A 168 -3.62 17.22 -10.08
C PRO A 168 -3.96 17.23 -8.59
N ALA A 169 -3.64 18.33 -7.88
CA ALA A 169 -3.95 18.45 -6.46
C ALA A 169 -5.46 18.45 -6.18
N ALA A 170 -6.24 19.17 -6.99
CA ALA A 170 -7.69 19.18 -6.88
C ALA A 170 -8.30 17.82 -7.19
N LEU A 171 -7.84 17.15 -8.26
CA LEU A 171 -8.31 15.81 -8.62
C LEU A 171 -7.95 14.76 -7.57
N MET A 172 -6.73 14.80 -7.05
CA MET A 172 -6.32 13.92 -5.96
C MET A 172 -7.18 14.14 -4.71
N SER A 173 -7.39 15.40 -4.32
CA SER A 173 -8.24 15.73 -3.16
C SER A 173 -9.66 15.20 -3.33
N LEU A 174 -10.23 15.35 -4.53
CA LEU A 174 -11.56 14.81 -4.84
C LEU A 174 -11.59 13.28 -4.80
N THR A 175 -10.55 12.63 -5.31
CA THR A 175 -10.43 11.17 -5.28
C THR A 175 -10.32 10.65 -3.85
N LEU A 176 -9.49 11.29 -3.00
CA LEU A 176 -9.35 10.92 -1.59
C LEU A 176 -10.66 11.14 -0.82
N LEU A 177 -11.36 12.24 -1.09
CA LEU A 177 -12.67 12.50 -0.50
C LEU A 177 -13.68 11.42 -0.88
N ALA A 178 -13.77 11.08 -2.17
CA ALA A 178 -14.66 10.03 -2.67
C ALA A 178 -14.35 8.66 -2.03
N LEU A 179 -13.06 8.30 -1.92
CA LEU A 179 -12.62 7.06 -1.28
C LEU A 179 -12.98 7.03 0.21
N ASN A 180 -12.85 8.15 0.93
CA ASN A 180 -13.26 8.23 2.33
C ASN A 180 -14.78 8.03 2.47
N PHE A 181 -15.60 8.66 1.63
CA PHE A 181 -17.06 8.43 1.65
C PHE A 181 -17.45 6.99 1.33
N ILE A 182 -16.76 6.35 0.37
CA ILE A 182 -16.97 4.93 0.07
C ILE A 182 -16.58 4.07 1.28
N GLY A 183 -15.45 4.38 1.93
CA GLY A 183 -14.97 3.70 3.13
C GLY A 183 -15.98 3.78 4.28
N ASP A 184 -16.52 4.96 4.55
CA ASP A 184 -17.52 5.19 5.59
C ASP A 184 -18.83 4.46 5.24
N GLY A 185 -19.29 4.53 3.99
CA GLY A 185 -20.49 3.81 3.55
C GLY A 185 -20.35 2.29 3.64
N LEU A 186 -19.18 1.74 3.33
CA LEU A 186 -18.90 0.30 3.53
C LEU A 186 -18.89 -0.06 5.01
N ARG A 187 -18.27 0.76 5.86
CA ARG A 187 -18.27 0.57 7.30
C ARG A 187 -19.70 0.50 7.85
N ASP A 188 -20.55 1.47 7.48
CA ASP A 188 -21.94 1.52 7.94
C ASP A 188 -22.75 0.32 7.44
N ALA A 189 -22.49 -0.15 6.22
CA ALA A 189 -23.17 -1.32 5.64
C ALA A 189 -22.77 -2.64 6.33
N PHE A 190 -21.54 -2.75 6.82
CA PHE A 190 -21.03 -3.94 7.50
C PHE A 190 -21.15 -3.88 9.03
N ASP A 191 -21.45 -2.72 9.61
CA ASP A 191 -21.71 -2.56 11.05
C ASP A 191 -23.14 -3.01 11.37
N VAL A 192 -23.36 -4.32 11.27
CA VAL A 192 -24.64 -4.95 11.66
C VAL A 192 -24.74 -4.89 13.18
N ARG A 193 -25.63 -4.05 13.69
CA ARG A 193 -26.03 -3.97 15.09
C ARG A 193 -26.70 -5.26 15.57
#